data_d3c22394a95883a1b4a51a53679f0148
#
_entry.id   d3c22394a95883a1b4a51a53679f0148
#
_cell.length_a   1.000
_cell.length_b   1.000
_cell.length_c   1.000
_cell.angle_alpha   90.00
_cell.angle_beta   90.00
_cell.angle_gamma   90.00
#
_symmetry.space_group_name_H-M   'P 1'
#
loop_
_entity.id
_entity.type
_entity.pdbx_description
1 polymer ?
#
loop_
_entity_poly.entity_id
_entity_poly.type
_entity_poly.pdbx_seq_one_letter_code
_entity_poly.pdbx_strand_id
1 'polypeptide(L)'
;TYEQDSTVHLSLLSRGGLSDLSQQQYPLLKDAASYVDMGGLAHVSADTLQMLMVDHNLSMSIGIDNYWHQLLASSPTTHAQELFNLVYEKLTAPGRDYKEFQESRKEELATYGKKSYLERMLERDPDRMLSRTLDSIVGNGGVYGYAEIPQNVAEKVHLDSLTDYYIRLFSNPRQTIIVLTGNLAEDVVNKAINTFSCLHLAAADTLSCNDHVYNIEPHSFEKRFENSVESQSVLNVIYAGNYSPSLKNTLTFKLMRDILQDRMLSILRKQMNIVYSPYADLYYIGRPQQVYYFWLTVAVKKENREKALSALRKVVTQLQQNVVDSGELSKMKRAFQVNKRKMLSDDAAAEWKSTLTSLVRNGESIADFNHYDEILQSITPNDIRKAFQQYIKLENTILLTKE
;
A
#
# COMPACT_ATOMS: atom_id res chain seq x y z
N THR A 1 -3.58 12.35 22.17
CA THR A 1 -2.28 12.68 22.78
C THR A 1 -1.86 11.60 23.74
N TYR A 2 -0.59 11.23 23.73
CA TYR A 2 0.01 10.26 24.63
C TYR A 2 1.10 10.97 25.43
N GLU A 3 0.78 11.36 26.66
CA GLU A 3 1.72 12.13 27.50
C GLU A 3 2.99 11.37 27.88
N GLN A 4 2.95 10.04 27.81
CA GLN A 4 4.11 9.18 28.08
C GLN A 4 4.99 8.93 26.83
N ASP A 5 4.50 9.28 25.63
CA ASP A 5 5.28 9.18 24.40
C ASP A 5 6.24 10.39 24.32
N SER A 6 7.50 10.14 24.07
CA SER A 6 8.51 11.20 23.84
C SER A 6 8.61 11.62 22.38
N THR A 7 7.77 11.09 21.50
CA THR A 7 7.84 11.28 20.06
C THR A 7 6.63 12.04 19.51
N VAL A 8 6.85 12.72 18.39
CA VAL A 8 5.84 13.31 17.52
C VAL A 8 5.93 12.68 16.17
N HIS A 9 4.82 12.19 15.65
CA HIS A 9 4.71 11.65 14.30
C HIS A 9 3.80 12.53 13.45
N LEU A 10 4.27 12.85 12.25
CA LEU A 10 3.57 13.66 11.26
C LEU A 10 3.33 12.85 10.00
N SER A 11 2.13 12.96 9.43
CA SER A 11 1.82 12.51 8.09
C SER A 11 1.10 13.63 7.36
N LEU A 12 1.69 14.14 6.30
CA LEU A 12 1.00 14.99 5.32
C LEU A 12 0.63 14.11 4.14
N LEU A 13 -0.63 14.13 3.76
CA LEU A 13 -1.11 13.37 2.60
C LEU A 13 -2.12 14.18 1.80
N SER A 14 -2.04 14.05 0.49
CA SER A 14 -2.94 14.70 -0.45
C SER A 14 -3.29 13.77 -1.59
N ARG A 15 -4.46 14.01 -2.21
CA ARG A 15 -4.85 13.31 -3.43
C ARG A 15 -4.03 13.80 -4.62
N GLY A 16 -3.81 12.91 -5.58
CA GLY A 16 -2.98 13.11 -6.75
C GLY A 16 -1.69 12.31 -6.67
N GLY A 17 -1.28 11.75 -7.78
CA GLY A 17 -0.09 10.92 -7.84
C GLY A 17 0.22 10.48 -9.27
N LEU A 18 0.80 9.32 -9.41
CA LEU A 18 1.28 8.83 -10.71
C LEU A 18 0.16 8.60 -11.73
N SER A 19 -1.09 8.39 -11.28
CA SER A 19 -2.24 8.25 -12.19
C SER A 19 -2.61 9.53 -12.94
N ASP A 20 -2.12 10.68 -12.49
CA ASP A 20 -2.33 11.97 -13.16
C ASP A 20 -1.41 12.14 -14.37
N LEU A 21 -0.40 11.29 -14.47
CA LEU A 21 0.56 11.32 -15.56
C LEU A 21 0.02 10.59 -16.80
N SER A 22 0.23 11.17 -17.97
CA SER A 22 0.01 10.46 -19.22
C SER A 22 1.00 9.28 -19.35
N GLN A 23 0.69 8.35 -20.27
CA GLN A 23 1.60 7.23 -20.59
C GLN A 23 3.01 7.70 -21.00
N GLN A 24 3.11 8.88 -21.61
CA GLN A 24 4.39 9.46 -22.01
C GLN A 24 5.14 10.11 -20.84
N GLN A 25 4.43 10.68 -19.87
CA GLN A 25 5.01 11.34 -18.70
C GLN A 25 5.39 10.36 -17.61
N TYR A 26 4.62 9.28 -17.43
CA TYR A 26 4.83 8.32 -16.35
C TYR A 26 6.28 7.81 -16.26
N PRO A 27 6.90 7.29 -17.33
CA PRO A 27 8.28 6.80 -17.27
C PRO A 27 9.32 7.88 -16.97
N LEU A 28 8.99 9.15 -17.19
CA LEU A 28 9.89 10.27 -16.95
C LEU A 28 9.80 10.83 -15.53
N LEU A 29 8.66 10.64 -14.84
CA LEU A 29 8.37 11.34 -13.58
C LEU A 29 8.05 10.39 -12.41
N LYS A 30 7.92 9.09 -12.64
CA LYS A 30 7.53 8.11 -11.61
C LYS A 30 8.49 8.07 -10.40
N ASP A 31 9.75 8.38 -10.60
CA ASP A 31 10.79 8.32 -9.56
C ASP A 31 11.02 9.67 -8.87
N ALA A 32 10.12 10.65 -9.07
CA ALA A 32 10.26 12.01 -8.52
C ALA A 32 10.45 12.01 -7.00
N ALA A 33 9.70 11.18 -6.27
CA ALA A 33 9.83 11.08 -4.82
C ALA A 33 11.26 10.69 -4.40
N SER A 34 11.82 9.65 -5.02
CA SER A 34 13.16 9.14 -4.69
C SER A 34 14.27 10.16 -4.97
N TYR A 35 14.24 10.80 -6.14
CA TYR A 35 15.24 11.79 -6.48
C TYR A 35 15.16 13.08 -5.66
N VAL A 36 13.94 13.51 -5.30
CA VAL A 36 13.78 14.64 -4.40
C VAL A 36 14.21 14.29 -2.99
N ASP A 37 13.93 13.07 -2.52
CA ASP A 37 14.36 12.62 -1.18
C ASP A 37 15.89 12.65 -1.06
N MET A 38 16.62 12.19 -2.07
CA MET A 38 18.08 12.20 -2.17
C MET A 38 18.67 13.61 -2.27
N GLY A 39 17.94 14.61 -2.75
CA GLY A 39 18.45 15.93 -3.10
C GLY A 39 18.70 16.90 -1.94
N GLY A 40 18.46 16.52 -0.68
CA GLY A 40 18.59 17.43 0.46
C GLY A 40 17.55 18.56 0.46
N LEU A 41 17.96 19.77 0.86
CA LEU A 41 17.17 21.01 0.83
C LEU A 41 17.92 22.07 -0.01
N ALA A 42 17.26 23.14 -0.41
CA ALA A 42 17.87 24.16 -1.28
C ALA A 42 19.19 24.73 -0.77
N HIS A 43 19.35 24.79 0.56
CA HIS A 43 20.52 25.36 1.21
C HIS A 43 21.30 24.35 2.07
N VAL A 44 20.86 23.09 2.11
CA VAL A 44 21.46 22.03 2.93
C VAL A 44 21.66 20.80 2.05
N SER A 45 22.91 20.34 1.93
CA SER A 45 23.21 19.12 1.17
C SER A 45 22.53 17.89 1.77
N ALA A 46 22.33 16.85 0.99
CA ALA A 46 21.76 15.59 1.46
C ALA A 46 22.54 15.01 2.64
N ASP A 47 23.87 14.99 2.57
CA ASP A 47 24.74 14.48 3.63
C ASP A 47 24.58 15.28 4.93
N THR A 48 24.56 16.62 4.84
CA THR A 48 24.39 17.48 6.01
C THR A 48 23.00 17.30 6.63
N LEU A 49 21.97 17.17 5.80
CA LEU A 49 20.61 16.90 6.25
C LEU A 49 20.54 15.54 6.96
N GLN A 50 21.15 14.52 6.38
CA GLN A 50 21.18 13.17 6.96
C GLN A 50 21.91 13.17 8.32
N MET A 51 23.05 13.86 8.44
CA MET A 51 23.75 14.01 9.72
C MET A 51 22.87 14.68 10.77
N LEU A 52 22.22 15.79 10.44
CA LEU A 52 21.29 16.50 11.33
C LEU A 52 20.12 15.58 11.77
N MET A 53 19.55 14.82 10.82
CA MET A 53 18.46 13.88 11.12
C MET A 53 18.90 12.79 12.08
N VAL A 54 20.10 12.26 11.91
CA VAL A 54 20.68 11.24 12.82
C VAL A 54 20.95 11.83 14.20
N ASP A 55 21.61 12.98 14.27
CA ASP A 55 22.01 13.63 15.54
C ASP A 55 20.78 13.98 16.41
N HIS A 56 19.68 14.39 15.79
CA HIS A 56 18.46 14.79 16.48
C HIS A 56 17.40 13.71 16.50
N ASN A 57 17.69 12.50 16.03
CA ASN A 57 16.77 11.39 15.91
C ASN A 57 15.48 11.75 15.14
N LEU A 58 15.66 12.44 14.02
CA LEU A 58 14.59 12.81 13.11
C LEU A 58 14.44 11.76 12.01
N SER A 59 13.22 11.57 11.51
CA SER A 59 12.99 10.81 10.28
C SER A 59 12.08 11.58 9.36
N MET A 60 12.33 11.47 8.06
CA MET A 60 11.49 12.03 7.01
C MET A 60 11.54 11.11 5.79
N SER A 61 10.41 10.89 5.14
CA SER A 61 10.33 10.14 3.89
C SER A 61 9.21 10.66 3.01
N ILE A 62 9.42 10.59 1.70
CA ILE A 62 8.45 11.03 0.68
C ILE A 62 7.96 9.81 -0.06
N GLY A 63 6.65 9.78 -0.35
CA GLY A 63 6.03 8.76 -1.19
C GLY A 63 5.06 9.38 -2.18
N ILE A 64 5.09 8.90 -3.42
CA ILE A 64 4.11 9.20 -4.46
C ILE A 64 3.65 7.85 -5.01
N ASP A 65 2.41 7.48 -4.75
CA ASP A 65 1.78 6.31 -5.35
C ASP A 65 0.82 6.71 -6.49
N ASN A 66 0.04 5.79 -6.99
CA ASN A 66 -0.87 6.09 -8.09
C ASN A 66 -1.88 7.19 -7.76
N TYR A 67 -2.37 7.26 -6.52
CA TYR A 67 -3.48 8.12 -6.15
C TYR A 67 -3.15 9.17 -5.09
N TRP A 68 -2.06 8.97 -4.37
CA TRP A 68 -1.70 9.77 -3.23
C TRP A 68 -0.23 10.16 -3.26
N HIS A 69 0.05 11.36 -2.81
CA HIS A 69 1.38 11.75 -2.39
C HIS A 69 1.38 12.06 -0.90
N GLN A 70 2.49 11.70 -0.24
CA GLN A 70 2.60 11.82 1.20
C GLN A 70 4.03 12.17 1.62
N LEU A 71 4.14 12.88 2.73
CA LEU A 71 5.38 13.07 3.46
C LEU A 71 5.15 12.56 4.88
N LEU A 72 5.97 11.62 5.30
CA LEU A 72 5.96 11.06 6.65
C LEU A 72 7.17 11.57 7.40
N ALA A 73 6.99 11.98 8.67
CA ALA A 73 8.09 12.46 9.49
C ALA A 73 7.87 12.11 10.96
N SER A 74 8.97 12.02 11.72
CA SER A 74 8.91 11.86 13.17
C SER A 74 10.13 12.48 13.87
N SER A 75 9.95 12.89 15.12
CA SER A 75 11.01 13.41 15.98
C SER A 75 10.73 13.16 17.45
N PRO A 76 11.73 13.24 18.32
CA PRO A 76 11.49 13.53 19.72
C PRO A 76 10.69 14.84 19.87
N THR A 77 9.84 14.93 20.89
CA THR A 77 9.01 16.12 21.16
C THR A 77 9.87 17.39 21.30
N THR A 78 11.08 17.27 21.84
CA THR A 78 12.03 18.37 22.00
C THR A 78 12.48 18.98 20.67
N HIS A 79 12.48 18.22 19.59
CA HIS A 79 12.89 18.63 18.24
C HIS A 79 11.69 18.84 17.28
N ALA A 80 10.45 18.90 17.80
CA ALA A 80 9.24 19.03 16.98
C ALA A 80 9.27 20.26 16.06
N GLN A 81 9.71 21.43 16.58
CA GLN A 81 9.80 22.65 15.75
C GLN A 81 10.80 22.50 14.61
N GLU A 82 11.92 21.90 14.90
CA GLU A 82 12.97 21.63 13.89
C GLU A 82 12.42 20.70 12.81
N LEU A 83 11.77 19.60 13.20
CA LEU A 83 11.11 18.70 12.26
C LEU A 83 10.12 19.46 11.36
N PHE A 84 9.26 20.30 11.94
CA PHE A 84 8.26 21.04 11.16
C PHE A 84 8.90 22.03 10.19
N ASN A 85 9.99 22.67 10.57
CA ASN A 85 10.76 23.56 9.69
C ASN A 85 11.39 22.77 8.53
N LEU A 86 12.02 21.62 8.80
CA LEU A 86 12.61 20.77 7.76
C LEU A 86 11.54 20.25 6.79
N VAL A 87 10.38 19.84 7.31
CA VAL A 87 9.26 19.42 6.47
C VAL A 87 8.76 20.60 5.62
N TYR A 88 8.58 21.78 6.19
CA TYR A 88 8.19 22.98 5.45
C TYR A 88 9.18 23.31 4.32
N GLU A 89 10.47 23.28 4.60
CA GLU A 89 11.51 23.52 3.59
C GLU A 89 11.50 22.42 2.51
N LYS A 90 11.31 21.16 2.90
CA LYS A 90 11.24 20.06 1.93
C LYS A 90 10.06 20.21 0.97
N LEU A 91 8.94 20.76 1.45
CA LEU A 91 7.75 21.05 0.64
C LEU A 91 7.92 22.24 -0.30
N THR A 92 8.63 23.28 0.17
CA THR A 92 8.68 24.58 -0.51
C THR A 92 9.98 24.84 -1.26
N ALA A 93 11.06 24.25 -0.80
CA ALA A 93 12.43 24.46 -1.32
C ALA A 93 13.26 23.16 -1.31
N PRO A 94 12.80 22.09 -1.99
CA PRO A 94 13.57 20.84 -2.08
C PRO A 94 14.91 21.10 -2.79
N GLY A 95 15.95 20.42 -2.32
CA GLY A 95 17.28 20.50 -2.95
C GLY A 95 17.33 19.80 -4.31
N ARG A 96 18.30 20.20 -5.12
CA ARG A 96 18.61 19.58 -6.42
C ARG A 96 20.08 19.18 -6.43
N ASP A 97 20.37 17.94 -6.08
CA ASP A 97 21.73 17.41 -6.18
C ASP A 97 21.97 16.83 -7.57
N TYR A 98 22.47 17.67 -8.48
CA TYR A 98 22.78 17.25 -9.85
C TYR A 98 23.93 16.24 -9.91
N LYS A 99 24.87 16.26 -8.97
CA LYS A 99 25.98 15.30 -8.96
C LYS A 99 25.47 13.91 -8.63
N GLU A 100 24.78 13.78 -7.50
CA GLU A 100 24.18 12.52 -7.07
C GLU A 100 23.18 11.99 -8.10
N PHE A 101 22.36 12.87 -8.66
CA PHE A 101 21.45 12.52 -9.75
C PHE A 101 22.19 11.93 -10.95
N GLN A 102 23.28 12.56 -11.41
CA GLN A 102 24.04 12.07 -12.55
C GLN A 102 24.73 10.73 -12.28
N GLU A 103 25.27 10.55 -11.07
CA GLU A 103 25.89 9.29 -10.64
C GLU A 103 24.86 8.16 -10.61
N SER A 104 23.72 8.36 -9.94
CA SER A 104 22.63 7.40 -9.88
C SER A 104 22.07 7.06 -11.28
N ARG A 105 21.86 8.08 -12.13
CA ARG A 105 21.41 7.87 -13.50
C ARG A 105 22.42 7.11 -14.36
N LYS A 106 23.69 7.38 -14.20
CA LYS A 106 24.77 6.65 -14.90
C LYS A 106 24.75 5.17 -14.55
N GLU A 107 24.59 4.85 -13.27
CA GLU A 107 24.46 3.45 -12.81
C GLU A 107 23.21 2.79 -13.37
N GLU A 108 22.07 3.45 -13.29
CA GLU A 108 20.82 2.93 -13.84
C GLU A 108 20.92 2.70 -15.35
N LEU A 109 21.40 3.69 -16.11
CA LEU A 109 21.57 3.59 -17.56
C LEU A 109 22.60 2.54 -17.98
N ALA A 110 23.63 2.30 -17.15
CA ALA A 110 24.60 1.25 -17.40
C ALA A 110 24.00 -0.17 -17.37
N THR A 111 22.84 -0.34 -16.76
CA THR A 111 22.09 -1.62 -16.76
C THR A 111 21.32 -1.85 -18.06
N TYR A 112 21.00 -0.77 -18.80
CA TYR A 112 20.30 -0.89 -20.08
C TYR A 112 21.20 -1.52 -21.15
N GLY A 113 20.64 -2.43 -21.92
CA GLY A 113 21.35 -3.10 -23.03
C GLY A 113 22.42 -4.12 -22.64
N LYS A 114 22.84 -4.15 -21.37
CA LYS A 114 23.82 -5.10 -20.83
C LYS A 114 23.16 -6.22 -20.03
N LYS A 115 21.95 -6.63 -20.44
CA LYS A 115 21.31 -7.77 -19.78
C LYS A 115 22.28 -8.97 -19.87
N SER A 116 22.89 -9.28 -18.75
CA SER A 116 23.71 -10.48 -18.62
C SER A 116 22.86 -11.72 -18.92
N TYR A 117 23.50 -12.84 -19.21
CA TYR A 117 22.78 -14.12 -19.35
C TYR A 117 21.90 -14.40 -18.13
N LEU A 118 22.39 -14.05 -16.93
CA LEU A 118 21.67 -14.19 -15.66
C LEU A 118 20.41 -13.30 -15.61
N GLU A 119 20.48 -12.03 -16.05
CA GLU A 119 19.33 -11.13 -16.07
C GLU A 119 18.27 -11.57 -17.09
N ARG A 120 18.67 -12.11 -18.24
CA ARG A 120 17.73 -12.72 -19.20
C ARG A 120 17.05 -13.97 -18.65
N MET A 121 17.75 -14.75 -17.82
CA MET A 121 17.14 -15.83 -17.07
C MET A 121 16.16 -15.32 -16.02
N LEU A 122 16.52 -14.26 -15.28
CA LEU A 122 15.65 -13.62 -14.30
C LEU A 122 14.39 -12.97 -14.91
N GLU A 123 14.46 -12.53 -16.17
CA GLU A 123 13.27 -12.06 -16.89
C GLU A 123 12.26 -13.14 -17.20
N ARG A 124 12.76 -14.36 -17.38
CA ARG A 124 11.95 -15.58 -17.53
C ARG A 124 11.61 -16.21 -16.18
N ASP A 125 12.00 -15.55 -15.08
CA ASP A 125 11.65 -15.98 -13.74
C ASP A 125 10.12 -16.02 -13.62
N PRO A 126 9.55 -17.18 -13.28
CA PRO A 126 8.10 -17.33 -13.15
C PRO A 126 7.46 -16.36 -12.14
N ASP A 127 8.15 -15.95 -11.07
CA ASP A 127 7.63 -14.99 -10.09
C ASP A 127 7.52 -13.58 -10.67
N ARG A 128 8.51 -13.15 -11.46
CA ARG A 128 8.44 -11.87 -12.19
C ARG A 128 7.35 -11.90 -13.26
N MET A 129 7.24 -13.00 -14.01
CA MET A 129 6.20 -13.15 -15.03
C MET A 129 4.80 -13.17 -14.39
N LEU A 130 4.63 -13.81 -13.24
CA LEU A 130 3.40 -13.85 -12.48
C LEU A 130 3.03 -12.43 -12.00
N SER A 131 3.96 -11.71 -11.37
CA SER A 131 3.75 -10.34 -10.91
C SER A 131 3.38 -9.41 -12.07
N ARG A 132 4.12 -9.43 -13.19
CA ARG A 132 3.80 -8.64 -14.39
C ARG A 132 2.41 -8.97 -14.97
N THR A 133 2.04 -10.26 -14.97
CA THR A 133 0.72 -10.67 -15.47
C THR A 133 -0.38 -10.17 -14.53
N LEU A 134 -0.18 -10.27 -13.21
CA LEU A 134 -1.11 -9.76 -12.24
C LEU A 134 -1.28 -8.24 -12.39
N ASP A 135 -0.17 -7.49 -12.47
CA ASP A 135 -0.22 -6.03 -12.66
C ASP A 135 -0.91 -5.65 -13.97
N SER A 136 -0.72 -6.44 -15.04
CA SER A 136 -1.42 -6.22 -16.30
C SER A 136 -2.91 -6.46 -16.21
N ILE A 137 -3.34 -7.45 -15.44
CA ILE A 137 -4.76 -7.78 -15.24
C ILE A 137 -5.43 -6.75 -14.32
N VAL A 138 -4.74 -6.39 -13.23
CA VAL A 138 -5.24 -5.51 -12.17
C VAL A 138 -5.04 -4.03 -12.55
N GLY A 139 -3.90 -3.69 -13.15
CA GLY A 139 -3.45 -2.33 -13.43
C GLY A 139 -3.80 -1.81 -14.83
N ASN A 140 -4.98 -2.13 -15.35
CA ASN A 140 -5.49 -1.59 -16.62
C ASN A 140 -4.48 -1.63 -17.78
N GLY A 141 -3.92 -2.83 -18.03
CA GLY A 141 -2.95 -3.07 -19.10
C GLY A 141 -1.49 -2.72 -18.77
N GLY A 142 -1.18 -2.48 -17.50
CA GLY A 142 0.21 -2.27 -17.04
C GLY A 142 0.77 -0.87 -17.30
N VAL A 143 -0.08 0.12 -17.58
CA VAL A 143 0.34 1.51 -17.86
C VAL A 143 1.12 2.12 -16.68
N TYR A 144 0.75 1.75 -15.45
CA TYR A 144 1.34 2.27 -14.21
C TYR A 144 2.09 1.17 -13.42
N GLY A 145 2.57 0.14 -14.09
CA GLY A 145 3.23 -1.01 -13.50
C GLY A 145 4.63 -1.27 -14.04
N TYR A 146 5.02 -2.54 -14.02
CA TYR A 146 6.37 -3.02 -14.39
C TYR A 146 6.68 -3.00 -15.90
N ALA A 147 6.04 -2.17 -16.70
CA ALA A 147 6.43 -2.02 -18.09
C ALA A 147 7.89 -1.55 -18.15
N GLU A 148 8.73 -2.28 -18.90
CA GLU A 148 10.11 -1.86 -19.11
C GLU A 148 10.13 -0.51 -19.81
N ILE A 149 10.82 0.45 -19.20
CA ILE A 149 11.04 1.75 -19.81
C ILE A 149 12.14 1.59 -20.87
N PRO A 150 11.89 1.94 -22.14
CA PRO A 150 12.93 1.89 -23.15
C PRO A 150 14.11 2.82 -22.79
N GLN A 151 15.33 2.41 -23.12
CA GLN A 151 16.55 3.17 -22.79
C GLN A 151 16.46 4.63 -23.31
N ASN A 152 16.01 4.82 -24.54
CA ASN A 152 15.85 6.15 -25.15
C ASN A 152 14.81 7.05 -24.46
N VAL A 153 13.93 6.47 -23.65
CA VAL A 153 12.99 7.21 -22.80
C VAL A 153 13.64 7.48 -21.45
N ALA A 154 14.31 6.47 -20.88
CA ALA A 154 15.04 6.62 -19.63
C ALA A 154 16.10 7.74 -19.72
N GLU A 155 16.83 7.87 -20.84
CA GLU A 155 17.82 8.92 -21.08
C GLU A 155 17.24 10.35 -21.04
N LYS A 156 15.91 10.51 -21.14
CA LYS A 156 15.22 11.82 -21.11
C LYS A 156 14.74 12.24 -19.73
N VAL A 157 15.06 11.50 -18.70
CA VAL A 157 14.72 11.87 -17.31
C VAL A 157 15.63 13.01 -16.87
N HIS A 158 15.07 14.11 -16.38
CA HIS A 158 15.76 15.30 -15.92
C HIS A 158 15.37 15.64 -14.48
N LEU A 159 16.35 15.97 -13.64
CA LEU A 159 16.13 16.30 -12.23
C LEU A 159 15.16 17.46 -12.04
N ASP A 160 15.28 18.49 -12.87
CA ASP A 160 14.36 19.65 -12.81
C ASP A 160 12.90 19.23 -13.04
N SER A 161 12.64 18.39 -14.04
CA SER A 161 11.30 17.91 -14.33
C SER A 161 10.72 17.06 -13.19
N LEU A 162 11.55 16.23 -12.55
CA LEU A 162 11.18 15.45 -11.38
C LEU A 162 10.85 16.35 -10.18
N THR A 163 11.71 17.34 -9.92
CA THR A 163 11.52 18.29 -8.82
C THR A 163 10.32 19.19 -9.05
N ASP A 164 10.10 19.67 -10.28
CA ASP A 164 8.95 20.50 -10.63
C ASP A 164 7.63 19.73 -10.52
N TYR A 165 7.63 18.44 -10.89
CA TYR A 165 6.48 17.55 -10.66
C TYR A 165 6.18 17.37 -9.18
N TYR A 166 7.21 17.14 -8.36
CA TYR A 166 7.09 17.06 -6.92
C TYR A 166 6.50 18.35 -6.33
N ILE A 167 7.09 19.51 -6.67
CA ILE A 167 6.62 20.82 -6.18
C ILE A 167 5.15 21.02 -6.57
N ARG A 168 4.77 20.70 -7.80
CA ARG A 168 3.38 20.82 -8.27
C ARG A 168 2.41 19.97 -7.45
N LEU A 169 2.79 18.74 -7.09
CA LEU A 169 1.94 17.88 -6.25
C LEU A 169 1.79 18.45 -4.84
N PHE A 170 2.90 18.79 -4.21
CA PHE A 170 2.93 19.20 -2.80
C PHE A 170 2.59 20.68 -2.55
N SER A 171 2.50 21.50 -3.59
CA SER A 171 2.14 22.93 -3.47
C SER A 171 0.64 23.19 -3.34
N ASN A 172 -0.22 22.16 -3.26
CA ASN A 172 -1.66 22.32 -3.09
C ASN A 172 -2.13 22.01 -1.66
N PRO A 173 -1.96 22.93 -0.72
CA PRO A 173 -2.31 22.70 0.69
C PRO A 173 -3.82 22.59 0.93
N ARG A 174 -4.69 23.02 0.00
CA ARG A 174 -6.15 22.90 0.15
C ARG A 174 -6.64 21.45 0.21
N GLN A 175 -5.88 20.52 -0.36
CA GLN A 175 -6.20 19.11 -0.35
C GLN A 175 -5.31 18.32 0.61
N THR A 176 -4.37 19.00 1.28
CA THR A 176 -3.46 18.35 2.23
C THR A 176 -4.13 18.10 3.54
N ILE A 177 -4.09 16.86 3.98
CA ILE A 177 -4.55 16.44 5.30
C ILE A 177 -3.32 16.21 6.15
N ILE A 178 -3.27 16.83 7.31
CA ILE A 178 -2.20 16.70 8.28
C ILE A 178 -2.68 15.82 9.42
N VAL A 179 -2.03 14.69 9.63
CA VAL A 179 -2.23 13.80 10.77
C VAL A 179 -1.02 13.96 11.69
N LEU A 180 -1.27 14.38 12.91
CA LEU A 180 -0.28 14.54 13.95
C LEU A 180 -0.63 13.63 15.12
N THR A 181 0.31 12.81 15.58
CA THR A 181 0.12 11.88 16.70
C THR A 181 1.35 11.87 17.61
N GLY A 182 1.19 11.43 18.85
CA GLY A 182 2.27 11.41 19.85
C GLY A 182 1.98 12.28 21.06
N ASN A 183 3.02 12.76 21.71
CA ASN A 183 2.89 13.73 22.80
C ASN A 183 2.58 15.13 22.21
N LEU A 184 1.30 15.44 22.16
CA LEU A 184 0.78 16.66 21.55
C LEU A 184 0.38 17.66 22.64
N ALA A 185 1.36 18.15 23.37
CA ALA A 185 1.15 19.33 24.21
C ALA A 185 0.71 20.51 23.34
N GLU A 186 -0.01 21.45 23.92
CA GLU A 186 -0.61 22.61 23.20
C GLU A 186 0.43 23.39 22.39
N ASP A 187 1.63 23.56 22.95
CA ASP A 187 2.72 24.25 22.27
C ASP A 187 3.20 23.51 21.00
N VAL A 188 3.23 22.16 21.00
CA VAL A 188 3.59 21.35 19.83
C VAL A 188 2.55 21.51 18.71
N VAL A 189 1.27 21.46 19.08
CA VAL A 189 0.17 21.68 18.14
C VAL A 189 0.23 23.09 17.54
N ASN A 190 0.45 24.11 18.37
CA ASN A 190 0.58 25.49 17.93
C ASN A 190 1.79 25.70 17.01
N LYS A 191 2.93 25.06 17.30
CA LYS A 191 4.11 25.07 16.41
C LYS A 191 3.78 24.50 15.03
N ALA A 192 3.09 23.35 14.99
CA ALA A 192 2.65 22.73 13.72
C ALA A 192 1.71 23.66 12.94
N ILE A 193 0.68 24.23 13.61
CA ILE A 193 -0.26 25.16 12.99
C ILE A 193 0.48 26.39 12.43
N ASN A 194 1.33 27.02 13.23
CA ASN A 194 2.08 28.21 12.82
C ASN A 194 2.99 27.94 11.62
N THR A 195 3.67 26.80 11.59
CA THR A 195 4.56 26.45 10.49
C THR A 195 3.77 26.15 9.21
N PHE A 196 2.76 25.30 9.28
CA PHE A 196 2.06 24.84 8.07
C PHE A 196 0.98 25.81 7.58
N SER A 197 0.48 26.73 8.40
CA SER A 197 -0.37 27.81 7.95
C SER A 197 0.34 28.83 7.04
N CYS A 198 1.67 28.86 7.07
CA CYS A 198 2.50 29.68 6.19
C CYS A 198 2.69 29.07 4.79
N LEU A 199 2.22 27.83 4.55
CA LEU A 199 2.24 27.26 3.21
C LEU A 199 1.38 28.10 2.27
N HIS A 200 2.04 28.85 1.39
CA HIS A 200 1.36 29.69 0.42
C HIS A 200 0.60 28.80 -0.57
N LEU A 201 -0.69 29.08 -0.69
CA LEU A 201 -1.54 28.43 -1.67
C LEU A 201 -1.15 28.97 -3.06
N ALA A 202 -0.34 28.24 -3.82
CA ALA A 202 -0.35 28.46 -5.25
C ALA A 202 -1.81 28.32 -5.73
N ALA A 203 -2.24 29.20 -6.64
CA ALA A 203 -3.56 29.08 -7.27
C ALA A 203 -3.60 27.69 -7.93
N ALA A 204 -4.16 26.72 -7.23
CA ALA A 204 -4.09 25.35 -7.64
C ALA A 204 -5.07 25.15 -8.79
N ASP A 205 -4.53 24.84 -9.95
CA ASP A 205 -5.25 24.01 -10.89
C ASP A 205 -5.70 22.76 -10.12
N THR A 206 -6.99 22.47 -10.19
CA THR A 206 -7.52 21.22 -9.61
C THR A 206 -6.73 20.08 -10.23
N LEU A 207 -5.90 19.40 -9.43
CA LEU A 207 -5.23 18.18 -9.86
C LEU A 207 -6.33 17.22 -10.31
N SER A 208 -6.39 16.95 -11.60
CA SER A 208 -7.32 15.99 -12.17
C SER A 208 -6.77 14.60 -11.87
N CYS A 209 -7.37 13.92 -10.90
CA CYS A 209 -6.99 12.53 -10.60
C CYS A 209 -7.66 11.59 -11.61
N ASN A 210 -6.86 10.77 -12.29
CA ASN A 210 -7.41 9.64 -13.01
C ASN A 210 -7.81 8.56 -12.00
N ASP A 211 -9.11 8.47 -11.74
CA ASP A 211 -9.68 7.60 -10.73
C ASP A 211 -9.81 6.10 -11.20
N HIS A 212 -9.36 5.77 -12.41
CA HIS A 212 -9.56 4.45 -13.03
C HIS A 212 -8.24 3.78 -13.42
N VAL A 213 -7.34 3.58 -12.45
CA VAL A 213 -6.05 2.89 -12.68
C VAL A 213 -6.21 1.36 -12.66
N TYR A 214 -7.14 0.85 -11.85
CA TYR A 214 -7.33 -0.59 -11.73
C TYR A 214 -8.48 -1.07 -12.60
N ASN A 215 -8.22 -2.10 -13.40
CA ASN A 215 -9.27 -2.82 -14.10
C ASN A 215 -9.78 -3.96 -13.21
N ILE A 216 -11.02 -3.86 -12.81
CA ILE A 216 -11.71 -4.83 -11.96
C ILE A 216 -12.92 -5.45 -12.65
N GLU A 217 -12.98 -5.41 -13.97
CA GLU A 217 -14.03 -6.16 -14.65
C GLU A 217 -13.90 -7.63 -14.26
N PRO A 218 -14.96 -8.19 -13.61
CA PRO A 218 -14.93 -9.57 -13.17
C PRO A 218 -14.82 -10.48 -14.39
N HIS A 219 -13.68 -11.14 -14.54
CA HIS A 219 -13.50 -12.14 -15.58
C HIS A 219 -12.72 -13.32 -15.04
N SER A 220 -13.02 -14.50 -15.55
CA SER A 220 -12.22 -15.67 -15.28
C SER A 220 -10.94 -15.62 -16.11
N PHE A 221 -9.81 -15.84 -15.48
CA PHE A 221 -8.51 -15.86 -16.14
C PHE A 221 -7.64 -16.96 -15.55
N GLU A 222 -7.02 -17.76 -16.41
CA GLU A 222 -6.05 -18.76 -15.98
C GLU A 222 -4.76 -18.61 -16.81
N LYS A 223 -3.60 -18.61 -16.13
CA LYS A 223 -2.28 -18.64 -16.74
C LYS A 223 -1.31 -19.46 -15.92
N ARG A 224 -0.49 -20.24 -16.61
CA ARG A 224 0.58 -21.06 -16.03
C ARG A 224 1.93 -20.50 -16.42
N PHE A 225 2.86 -20.53 -15.47
CA PHE A 225 4.25 -20.12 -15.64
C PHE A 225 5.11 -21.35 -15.35
N GLU A 226 5.74 -21.88 -16.38
CA GLU A 226 6.58 -23.08 -16.26
C GLU A 226 7.90 -22.74 -15.55
N ASN A 227 8.20 -23.50 -14.50
CA ASN A 227 9.49 -23.51 -13.82
C ASN A 227 10.04 -24.94 -13.84
N SER A 228 11.01 -25.18 -14.72
CA SER A 228 11.61 -26.51 -14.93
C SER A 228 12.41 -27.02 -13.73
N VAL A 229 12.66 -26.19 -12.72
CA VAL A 229 13.56 -26.50 -11.60
C VAL A 229 12.79 -26.92 -10.34
N GLU A 230 11.52 -26.53 -10.20
CA GLU A 230 10.76 -26.78 -8.98
C GLU A 230 9.83 -28.01 -9.11
N SER A 231 9.84 -28.85 -8.09
CA SER A 231 8.91 -30.00 -7.95
C SER A 231 7.55 -29.58 -7.37
N GLN A 232 7.37 -28.29 -7.10
CA GLN A 232 6.17 -27.71 -6.48
C GLN A 232 5.42 -26.82 -7.48
N SER A 233 4.10 -26.81 -7.37
CA SER A 233 3.22 -25.80 -7.96
C SER A 233 2.81 -24.77 -6.91
N VAL A 234 2.93 -23.49 -7.22
CA VAL A 234 2.37 -22.40 -6.40
C VAL A 234 1.13 -21.87 -7.09
N LEU A 235 -0.01 -22.01 -6.43
CA LEU A 235 -1.32 -21.59 -6.89
C LEU A 235 -1.65 -20.23 -6.27
N ASN A 236 -1.91 -19.24 -7.10
CA ASN A 236 -2.43 -17.94 -6.69
C ASN A 236 -3.86 -17.81 -7.21
N VAL A 237 -4.82 -17.88 -6.29
CA VAL A 237 -6.25 -17.76 -6.57
C VAL A 237 -6.72 -16.40 -6.10
N ILE A 238 -7.17 -15.56 -7.02
CA ILE A 238 -7.50 -14.17 -6.76
C ILE A 238 -8.97 -13.91 -7.08
N TYR A 239 -9.65 -13.26 -6.15
CA TYR A 239 -11.00 -12.74 -6.33
C TYR A 239 -10.96 -11.22 -6.21
N ALA A 240 -11.50 -10.54 -7.22
CA ALA A 240 -11.49 -9.08 -7.31
C ALA A 240 -12.89 -8.53 -7.51
N GLY A 241 -13.10 -7.28 -7.14
CA GLY A 241 -14.38 -6.61 -7.36
C GLY A 241 -14.44 -5.22 -6.73
N ASN A 242 -15.66 -4.68 -6.71
CA ASN A 242 -15.94 -3.38 -6.12
C ASN A 242 -16.09 -3.49 -4.60
N TYR A 243 -15.51 -2.52 -3.90
CA TYR A 243 -15.53 -2.37 -2.46
C TYR A 243 -16.33 -1.12 -2.06
N SER A 244 -17.15 -1.21 -1.02
CA SER A 244 -17.82 -0.04 -0.45
C SER A 244 -17.15 0.33 0.87
N PRO A 245 -16.42 1.46 0.95
CA PRO A 245 -15.66 1.82 2.14
C PRO A 245 -16.59 2.15 3.30
N SER A 246 -16.43 1.41 4.37
CA SER A 246 -17.00 1.67 5.70
C SER A 246 -16.25 0.83 6.73
N LEU A 247 -16.18 1.26 7.97
CA LEU A 247 -15.51 0.51 9.03
C LEU A 247 -16.12 -0.90 9.19
N LYS A 248 -17.47 -1.03 9.07
CA LYS A 248 -18.14 -2.34 9.13
C LYS A 248 -17.67 -3.27 8.00
N ASN A 249 -17.61 -2.77 6.77
CA ASN A 249 -17.16 -3.58 5.63
C ASN A 249 -15.68 -3.94 5.76
N THR A 250 -14.82 -3.01 6.16
CA THR A 250 -13.40 -3.27 6.41
C THR A 250 -13.21 -4.36 7.46
N LEU A 251 -13.91 -4.29 8.58
CA LEU A 251 -13.86 -5.32 9.62
C LEU A 251 -14.40 -6.65 9.13
N THR A 252 -15.49 -6.63 8.34
CA THR A 252 -16.06 -7.83 7.73
C THR A 252 -15.06 -8.49 6.78
N PHE A 253 -14.38 -7.72 5.92
CA PHE A 253 -13.34 -8.24 5.04
C PHE A 253 -12.15 -8.86 5.80
N LYS A 254 -11.69 -8.18 6.85
CA LYS A 254 -10.61 -8.72 7.69
C LYS A 254 -11.03 -10.03 8.38
N LEU A 255 -12.26 -10.11 8.87
CA LEU A 255 -12.81 -11.35 9.43
C LEU A 255 -12.94 -12.45 8.35
N MET A 256 -13.40 -12.12 7.14
CA MET A 256 -13.44 -13.07 6.02
C MET A 256 -12.06 -13.64 5.70
N ARG A 257 -11.03 -12.77 5.63
CA ARG A 257 -9.65 -13.18 5.40
C ARG A 257 -9.17 -14.17 6.47
N ASP A 258 -9.40 -13.87 7.75
CA ASP A 258 -8.97 -14.71 8.86
C ASP A 258 -9.71 -16.05 8.88
N ILE A 259 -11.00 -16.06 8.59
CA ILE A 259 -11.81 -17.28 8.44
C ILE A 259 -11.29 -18.13 7.27
N LEU A 260 -11.01 -17.54 6.12
CA LEU A 260 -10.41 -18.24 4.99
C LEU A 260 -9.07 -18.86 5.36
N GLN A 261 -8.20 -18.08 6.03
CA GLN A 261 -6.90 -18.53 6.48
C GLN A 261 -7.02 -19.76 7.40
N ASP A 262 -7.92 -19.71 8.41
CA ASP A 262 -8.14 -20.80 9.33
C ASP A 262 -8.72 -22.05 8.63
N ARG A 263 -9.66 -21.90 7.70
CA ARG A 263 -10.23 -23.00 6.93
C ARG A 263 -9.20 -23.64 6.00
N MET A 264 -8.39 -22.84 5.32
CA MET A 264 -7.30 -23.33 4.47
C MET A 264 -6.29 -24.13 5.28
N LEU A 265 -5.85 -23.61 6.44
CA LEU A 265 -4.96 -24.32 7.36
C LEU A 265 -5.58 -25.63 7.86
N SER A 266 -6.83 -25.60 8.29
CA SER A 266 -7.53 -26.77 8.81
C SER A 266 -7.68 -27.87 7.76
N ILE A 267 -8.13 -27.53 6.56
CA ILE A 267 -8.47 -28.52 5.52
C ILE A 267 -7.22 -28.96 4.77
N LEU A 268 -6.47 -28.01 4.18
CA LEU A 268 -5.37 -28.34 3.28
C LEU A 268 -4.14 -28.87 4.02
N ARG A 269 -3.83 -28.30 5.20
CA ARG A 269 -2.66 -28.70 5.98
C ARG A 269 -2.99 -29.84 6.95
N LYS A 270 -4.00 -29.66 7.85
CA LYS A 270 -4.23 -30.61 8.95
C LYS A 270 -4.97 -31.88 8.48
N GLN A 271 -6.00 -31.76 7.63
CA GLN A 271 -6.80 -32.91 7.19
C GLN A 271 -6.20 -33.62 5.97
N MET A 272 -5.82 -32.85 4.93
CA MET A 272 -5.33 -33.42 3.68
C MET A 272 -3.82 -33.61 3.64
N ASN A 273 -3.06 -32.87 4.48
CA ASN A 273 -1.60 -32.88 4.55
C ASN A 273 -0.91 -32.68 3.18
N ILE A 274 -1.49 -31.85 2.32
CA ILE A 274 -0.97 -31.57 0.97
C ILE A 274 -0.26 -30.21 0.87
N VAL A 275 -0.35 -29.39 1.90
CA VAL A 275 0.18 -28.01 1.95
C VAL A 275 0.93 -27.79 3.25
N TYR A 276 2.06 -27.07 3.19
CA TYR A 276 2.78 -26.69 4.40
C TYR A 276 2.20 -25.41 5.01
N SER A 277 2.06 -24.33 4.23
CA SER A 277 1.63 -23.02 4.71
C SER A 277 0.75 -22.33 3.66
N PRO A 278 -0.56 -22.59 3.65
CA PRO A 278 -1.47 -21.83 2.80
C PRO A 278 -1.63 -20.42 3.37
N TYR A 279 -1.79 -19.43 2.50
CA TYR A 279 -1.88 -18.04 2.88
C TYR A 279 -3.06 -17.36 2.22
N ALA A 280 -3.80 -16.55 3.01
CA ALA A 280 -4.87 -15.70 2.50
C ALA A 280 -4.54 -14.24 2.83
N ASP A 281 -4.54 -13.40 1.81
CA ASP A 281 -4.33 -11.96 1.94
C ASP A 281 -5.51 -11.17 1.40
N LEU A 282 -5.57 -9.92 1.81
CA LEU A 282 -6.63 -8.99 1.46
C LEU A 282 -6.05 -7.62 1.17
N TYR A 283 -6.27 -7.15 -0.03
CA TYR A 283 -5.97 -5.78 -0.45
C TYR A 283 -7.28 -5.05 -0.74
N TYR A 284 -7.41 -3.83 -0.31
CA TYR A 284 -8.54 -2.97 -0.65
C TYR A 284 -8.13 -1.51 -0.72
N ILE A 285 -8.77 -0.80 -1.63
CA ILE A 285 -8.62 0.64 -1.84
C ILE A 285 -10.01 1.24 -1.75
N GLY A 286 -10.20 2.17 -0.81
CA GLY A 286 -11.49 2.83 -0.62
C GLY A 286 -11.66 4.09 -1.47
N ARG A 287 -10.55 4.74 -1.86
CA ARG A 287 -10.53 5.97 -2.68
C ARG A 287 -9.26 6.05 -3.52
N PRO A 288 -9.34 6.58 -4.75
CA PRO A 288 -10.54 7.04 -5.46
C PRO A 288 -11.38 5.89 -6.00
N GLN A 289 -10.73 4.80 -6.40
CA GLN A 289 -11.36 3.63 -6.97
C GLN A 289 -11.64 2.60 -5.87
N GLN A 290 -12.91 2.29 -5.68
CA GLN A 290 -13.37 1.40 -4.62
C GLN A 290 -13.21 -0.06 -5.04
N VAL A 291 -12.06 -0.66 -4.73
CA VAL A 291 -11.69 -2.01 -5.18
C VAL A 291 -11.14 -2.88 -4.07
N TYR A 292 -11.28 -4.20 -4.21
CA TYR A 292 -10.67 -5.18 -3.33
C TYR A 292 -10.11 -6.36 -4.13
N TYR A 293 -9.13 -7.06 -3.51
CA TYR A 293 -8.56 -8.32 -3.93
C TYR A 293 -8.41 -9.25 -2.74
N PHE A 294 -9.05 -10.42 -2.79
CA PHE A 294 -8.69 -11.56 -1.95
C PHE A 294 -7.69 -12.41 -2.71
N TRP A 295 -6.53 -12.64 -2.13
CA TRP A 295 -5.45 -13.41 -2.72
C TRP A 295 -5.13 -14.62 -1.86
N LEU A 296 -5.37 -15.82 -2.42
CA LEU A 296 -5.08 -17.09 -1.76
C LEU A 296 -3.86 -17.71 -2.41
N THR A 297 -2.82 -17.98 -1.63
CA THR A 297 -1.59 -18.61 -2.11
C THR A 297 -1.44 -19.99 -1.48
N VAL A 298 -1.19 -20.99 -2.32
CA VAL A 298 -1.04 -22.39 -1.89
C VAL A 298 0.11 -23.05 -2.64
N ALA A 299 1.15 -23.46 -1.92
CA ALA A 299 2.25 -24.25 -2.48
C ALA A 299 2.00 -25.74 -2.24
N VAL A 300 1.97 -26.53 -3.32
CA VAL A 300 1.70 -27.97 -3.31
C VAL A 300 2.66 -28.72 -4.23
N LYS A 301 2.81 -30.04 -4.06
CA LYS A 301 3.40 -30.89 -5.09
C LYS A 301 2.55 -30.84 -6.36
N LYS A 302 3.17 -30.88 -7.54
CA LYS A 302 2.47 -30.83 -8.86
C LYS A 302 1.30 -31.82 -8.94
N GLU A 303 1.49 -33.03 -8.45
CA GLU A 303 0.45 -34.08 -8.40
C GLU A 303 -0.79 -33.74 -7.56
N ASN A 304 -0.66 -32.83 -6.60
CA ASN A 304 -1.73 -32.40 -5.70
C ASN A 304 -2.44 -31.12 -6.14
N ARG A 305 -2.05 -30.51 -7.27
CA ARG A 305 -2.59 -29.25 -7.79
C ARG A 305 -4.12 -29.25 -7.86
N GLU A 306 -4.69 -30.22 -8.58
CA GLU A 306 -6.16 -30.30 -8.78
C GLU A 306 -6.90 -30.59 -7.47
N LYS A 307 -6.31 -31.39 -6.59
CA LYS A 307 -6.87 -31.65 -5.25
C LYS A 307 -6.92 -30.37 -4.42
N ALA A 308 -5.85 -29.55 -4.46
CA ALA A 308 -5.80 -28.29 -3.74
C ALA A 308 -6.82 -27.27 -4.28
N LEU A 309 -6.92 -27.12 -5.60
CA LEU A 309 -7.92 -26.25 -6.24
C LEU A 309 -9.36 -26.67 -5.89
N SER A 310 -9.64 -27.97 -5.97
CA SER A 310 -10.95 -28.50 -5.59
C SER A 310 -11.27 -28.26 -4.13
N ALA A 311 -10.29 -28.42 -3.24
CA ALA A 311 -10.45 -28.16 -1.82
C ALA A 311 -10.68 -26.66 -1.54
N LEU A 312 -9.93 -25.76 -2.19
CA LEU A 312 -10.15 -24.30 -2.07
C LEU A 312 -11.57 -23.91 -2.50
N ARG A 313 -12.02 -24.39 -3.66
CA ARG A 313 -13.39 -24.17 -4.13
C ARG A 313 -14.43 -24.68 -3.13
N LYS A 314 -14.19 -25.86 -2.56
CA LYS A 314 -15.08 -26.44 -1.53
C LYS A 314 -15.12 -25.58 -0.26
N VAL A 315 -13.97 -25.08 0.19
CA VAL A 315 -13.89 -24.15 1.34
C VAL A 315 -14.75 -22.92 1.10
N VAL A 316 -14.56 -22.26 -0.04
CA VAL A 316 -15.35 -21.06 -0.39
C VAL A 316 -16.84 -21.39 -0.48
N THR A 317 -17.21 -22.44 -1.18
CA THR A 317 -18.62 -22.87 -1.31
C THR A 317 -19.27 -23.14 0.06
N GLN A 318 -18.57 -23.81 0.95
CA GLN A 318 -19.06 -24.06 2.31
C GLN A 318 -19.29 -22.76 3.10
N LEU A 319 -18.37 -21.76 2.97
CA LEU A 319 -18.51 -20.45 3.62
C LEU A 319 -19.65 -19.60 3.03
N GLN A 320 -20.00 -19.84 1.77
CA GLN A 320 -21.16 -19.20 1.13
C GLN A 320 -22.51 -19.85 1.51
N GLN A 321 -22.51 -21.15 1.75
CA GLN A 321 -23.72 -21.92 2.05
C GLN A 321 -24.05 -21.94 3.53
N ASN A 322 -23.04 -22.05 4.39
CA ASN A 322 -23.20 -22.23 5.82
C ASN A 322 -22.78 -20.98 6.59
N VAL A 323 -23.44 -20.73 7.70
CA VAL A 323 -22.98 -19.71 8.67
C VAL A 323 -21.77 -20.23 9.44
N VAL A 324 -20.84 -19.35 9.75
CA VAL A 324 -19.71 -19.67 10.63
C VAL A 324 -20.20 -19.88 12.06
N ASP A 325 -19.50 -20.71 12.83
CA ASP A 325 -19.83 -20.94 14.24
C ASP A 325 -19.72 -19.63 15.04
N SER A 326 -20.72 -19.37 15.88
CA SER A 326 -20.78 -18.15 16.68
C SER A 326 -19.61 -18.03 17.69
N GLY A 327 -19.14 -19.15 18.22
CA GLY A 327 -18.01 -19.20 19.12
C GLY A 327 -16.69 -18.89 18.39
N GLU A 328 -16.51 -19.42 17.17
CA GLU A 328 -15.40 -19.13 16.26
C GLU A 328 -15.35 -17.62 15.95
N LEU A 329 -16.44 -17.05 15.49
CA LEU A 329 -16.53 -15.62 15.18
C LEU A 329 -16.27 -14.75 16.42
N SER A 330 -16.79 -15.14 17.58
CA SER A 330 -16.56 -14.42 18.83
C SER A 330 -15.09 -14.46 19.26
N LYS A 331 -14.38 -15.57 19.01
CA LYS A 331 -12.94 -15.68 19.26
C LYS A 331 -12.14 -14.73 18.36
N MET A 332 -12.47 -14.66 17.08
CA MET A 332 -11.80 -13.75 16.12
C MET A 332 -12.05 -12.30 16.47
N LYS A 333 -13.28 -11.93 16.80
CA LYS A 333 -13.60 -10.57 17.27
C LYS A 333 -12.80 -10.17 18.50
N ARG A 334 -12.64 -11.09 19.47
CA ARG A 334 -11.78 -10.84 20.65
C ARG A 334 -10.32 -10.57 20.26
N ALA A 335 -9.78 -11.29 19.27
CA ALA A 335 -8.43 -11.02 18.77
C ALA A 335 -8.32 -9.59 18.18
N PHE A 336 -9.33 -9.13 17.44
CA PHE A 336 -9.38 -7.77 16.91
C PHE A 336 -9.45 -6.71 18.01
N GLN A 337 -10.23 -6.96 19.08
CA GLN A 337 -10.28 -6.08 20.25
C GLN A 337 -8.93 -6.03 21.00
N VAL A 338 -8.26 -7.17 21.14
CA VAL A 338 -6.92 -7.22 21.76
C VAL A 338 -5.91 -6.43 20.91
N ASN A 339 -5.94 -6.58 19.58
CA ASN A 339 -5.06 -5.83 18.68
C ASN A 339 -5.34 -4.33 18.77
N LYS A 340 -6.61 -3.92 18.79
CA LYS A 340 -6.98 -2.51 19.02
C LYS A 340 -6.44 -1.98 20.34
N ARG A 341 -6.56 -2.77 21.45
CA ARG A 341 -6.03 -2.35 22.76
C ARG A 341 -4.51 -2.19 22.75
N LYS A 342 -3.80 -3.06 22.03
CA LYS A 342 -2.34 -2.90 21.86
C LYS A 342 -2.00 -1.62 21.12
N MET A 343 -2.80 -1.22 20.12
CA MET A 343 -2.65 0.08 19.48
C MET A 343 -2.84 1.27 20.44
N LEU A 344 -3.56 1.06 21.54
CA LEU A 344 -3.82 2.07 22.56
C LEU A 344 -2.79 2.06 23.70
N SER A 345 -1.85 1.11 23.72
CA SER A 345 -0.78 0.99 24.71
C SER A 345 0.57 1.40 24.13
N ASP A 346 1.54 1.49 24.92
CA ASP A 346 2.92 1.96 24.92
C ASP A 346 3.65 2.46 23.62
N ASP A 347 3.30 2.06 22.42
CA ASP A 347 3.84 2.61 21.14
C ASP A 347 2.73 3.11 20.22
N ALA A 348 1.67 3.58 20.79
CA ALA A 348 0.42 3.83 20.11
C ALA A 348 0.48 4.99 19.09
N ALA A 349 1.41 5.92 19.20
CA ALA A 349 1.43 7.10 18.34
C ALA A 349 1.71 6.76 16.87
N ALA A 350 2.67 5.88 16.60
CA ALA A 350 2.97 5.42 15.25
C ALA A 350 1.81 4.60 14.65
N GLU A 351 1.21 3.72 15.46
CA GLU A 351 0.04 2.93 15.06
C GLU A 351 -1.18 3.81 14.80
N TRP A 352 -1.41 4.82 15.63
CA TRP A 352 -2.45 5.82 15.39
C TRP A 352 -2.21 6.63 14.12
N LYS A 353 -0.98 7.07 13.85
CA LYS A 353 -0.64 7.71 12.58
C LYS A 353 -1.03 6.83 11.40
N SER A 354 -0.59 5.56 11.43
CA SER A 354 -0.89 4.57 10.38
C SER A 354 -2.40 4.36 10.21
N THR A 355 -3.12 4.18 11.32
CA THR A 355 -4.58 3.97 11.32
C THR A 355 -5.33 5.18 10.77
N LEU A 356 -5.06 6.38 11.26
CA LEU A 356 -5.73 7.60 10.81
C LEU A 356 -5.42 7.89 9.34
N THR A 357 -4.17 7.70 8.92
CA THR A 357 -3.77 7.83 7.51
C THR A 357 -4.53 6.84 6.63
N SER A 358 -4.68 5.59 7.08
CA SER A 358 -5.43 4.56 6.35
C SER A 358 -6.92 4.90 6.24
N LEU A 359 -7.56 5.35 7.33
CA LEU A 359 -8.96 5.77 7.32
C LEU A 359 -9.19 6.91 6.33
N VAL A 360 -8.32 7.92 6.34
CA VAL A 360 -8.37 9.05 5.40
C VAL A 360 -8.22 8.57 3.96
N ARG A 361 -7.21 7.75 3.67
CA ARG A 361 -6.94 7.24 2.32
C ARG A 361 -8.10 6.40 1.78
N ASN A 362 -8.73 5.60 2.63
CA ASN A 362 -9.86 4.77 2.25
C ASN A 362 -11.20 5.50 2.28
N GLY A 363 -11.25 6.74 2.78
CA GLY A 363 -12.49 7.50 2.92
C GLY A 363 -13.42 6.94 3.98
N GLU A 364 -12.86 6.27 4.96
CA GLU A 364 -13.57 5.77 6.11
C GLU A 364 -13.76 6.87 7.16
N SER A 365 -14.87 6.82 7.91
CA SER A 365 -15.19 7.81 8.92
C SER A 365 -14.29 7.63 10.16
N ILE A 366 -13.54 8.70 10.50
CA ILE A 366 -12.77 8.71 11.76
C ILE A 366 -13.73 8.65 12.96
N ALA A 367 -14.92 9.25 12.86
CA ALA A 367 -15.93 9.21 13.92
C ALA A 367 -16.42 7.78 14.19
N ASP A 368 -16.59 6.96 13.14
CA ASP A 368 -17.01 5.56 13.29
C ASP A 368 -15.94 4.72 14.02
N PHE A 369 -14.67 5.14 13.96
CA PHE A 369 -13.60 4.45 14.69
C PHE A 369 -13.78 4.54 16.22
N ASN A 370 -14.44 5.58 16.72
CA ASN A 370 -14.81 5.68 18.14
C ASN A 370 -15.81 4.57 18.54
N HIS A 371 -16.63 4.08 17.60
CA HIS A 371 -17.60 3.01 17.75
C HIS A 371 -17.08 1.64 17.26
N TYR A 372 -15.76 1.49 17.12
CA TYR A 372 -15.12 0.29 16.59
C TYR A 372 -15.63 -1.01 17.24
N ASP A 373 -15.68 -1.05 18.57
CA ASP A 373 -16.06 -2.25 19.30
C ASP A 373 -17.55 -2.59 19.10
N GLU A 374 -18.42 -1.58 19.07
CA GLU A 374 -19.86 -1.73 18.82
C GLU A 374 -20.08 -2.23 17.38
N ILE A 375 -19.42 -1.62 16.40
CA ILE A 375 -19.49 -2.00 14.99
C ILE A 375 -18.95 -3.43 14.82
N LEU A 376 -17.81 -3.76 15.42
CA LEU A 376 -17.25 -5.11 15.37
C LEU A 376 -18.23 -6.14 15.97
N GLN A 377 -18.84 -5.86 17.11
CA GLN A 377 -19.81 -6.76 17.75
C GLN A 377 -21.09 -6.92 16.93
N SER A 378 -21.51 -5.91 16.16
CA SER A 378 -22.68 -5.95 15.31
C SER A 378 -22.58 -6.92 14.12
N ILE A 379 -21.36 -7.34 13.74
CA ILE A 379 -21.14 -8.27 12.63
C ILE A 379 -21.59 -9.67 13.05
N THR A 380 -22.61 -10.23 12.39
CA THR A 380 -23.17 -11.55 12.70
C THR A 380 -22.57 -12.65 11.82
N PRO A 381 -22.71 -13.95 12.19
CA PRO A 381 -22.36 -15.07 11.31
C PRO A 381 -23.05 -15.01 9.94
N ASN A 382 -24.28 -14.49 9.90
CA ASN A 382 -25.01 -14.32 8.65
C ASN A 382 -24.45 -13.17 7.79
N ASP A 383 -23.93 -12.11 8.40
CA ASP A 383 -23.24 -11.03 7.67
C ASP A 383 -21.98 -11.57 7.00
N ILE A 384 -21.20 -12.41 7.68
CA ILE A 384 -20.03 -13.08 7.11
C ILE A 384 -20.44 -13.96 5.92
N ARG A 385 -21.48 -14.80 6.05
CA ARG A 385 -21.97 -15.63 4.95
C ARG A 385 -22.38 -14.78 3.75
N LYS A 386 -23.18 -13.73 3.97
CA LYS A 386 -23.61 -12.81 2.91
C LYS A 386 -22.41 -12.13 2.23
N ALA A 387 -21.41 -11.75 2.99
CA ALA A 387 -20.21 -11.14 2.44
C ALA A 387 -19.42 -12.13 1.56
N PHE A 388 -19.28 -13.41 1.94
CA PHE A 388 -18.71 -14.44 1.07
C PHE A 388 -19.50 -14.61 -0.22
N GLN A 389 -20.85 -14.56 -0.17
CA GLN A 389 -21.70 -14.64 -1.35
C GLN A 389 -21.57 -13.40 -2.24
N GLN A 390 -21.41 -12.23 -1.67
CA GLN A 390 -21.29 -10.97 -2.39
C GLN A 390 -19.93 -10.81 -3.04
N TYR A 391 -18.86 -11.07 -2.30
CA TYR A 391 -17.50 -10.65 -2.66
C TYR A 391 -16.62 -11.79 -3.22
N ILE A 392 -16.94 -13.05 -3.03
CA ILE A 392 -16.19 -14.16 -3.63
C ILE A 392 -17.04 -14.80 -4.73
N LYS A 393 -16.70 -14.51 -5.99
CA LYS A 393 -17.40 -15.06 -7.17
C LYS A 393 -16.53 -16.13 -7.81
N LEU A 394 -16.93 -17.40 -7.63
CA LEU A 394 -16.17 -18.55 -8.13
C LEU A 394 -16.07 -18.55 -9.67
N GLU A 395 -17.05 -18.00 -10.35
CA GLU A 395 -17.09 -17.83 -11.81
C GLU A 395 -16.08 -16.78 -12.32
N ASN A 396 -15.62 -15.88 -11.46
CA ASN A 396 -14.69 -14.79 -11.79
C ASN A 396 -13.31 -15.01 -11.15
N THR A 397 -12.86 -16.26 -11.11
CA THR A 397 -11.59 -16.63 -10.49
C THR A 397 -10.42 -16.28 -11.43
N ILE A 398 -9.45 -15.51 -10.93
CA ILE A 398 -8.14 -15.35 -11.55
C ILE A 398 -7.23 -16.41 -10.93
N LEU A 399 -6.72 -17.32 -11.75
CA LEU A 399 -5.80 -18.39 -11.34
C LEU A 399 -4.46 -18.21 -12.03
N LEU A 400 -3.44 -17.88 -11.25
CA LEU A 400 -2.06 -17.82 -11.71
C LEU A 400 -1.27 -18.96 -11.06
N THR A 401 -0.69 -19.84 -11.86
CA THR A 401 0.05 -21.01 -11.38
C THR A 401 1.50 -20.91 -11.79
N LYS A 402 2.42 -21.04 -10.82
CA LYS A 402 3.85 -21.29 -11.07
C LYS A 402 4.11 -22.77 -10.89
N GLU A 403 4.65 -23.49 -11.89
CA GLU A 403 4.92 -24.92 -11.86
C GLU A 403 6.12 -25.35 -12.72
#